data_6d16255111717c2114cdfe02066e1fbe
#
_entry.id   6d16255111717c2114cdfe02066e1fbe
#
_cell.length_a   1.000
_cell.length_b   1.000
_cell.length_c   1.000
_cell.angle_alpha   90.00
_cell.angle_beta   90.00
_cell.angle_gamma   90.00
#
_symmetry.space_group_name_H-M   'P 1'
#
loop_
_entity.id
_entity.type
_entity.pdbx_description
1 polymer ?
#
loop_
_entity_poly.entity_id
_entity_poly.type
_entity_poly.pdbx_seq_one_letter_code
_entity_poly.pdbx_strand_id
1 'polypeptide(L)'
;MTDKSHDPNQMTGAAMIVRALIDHGVEHIFGYPGGAVLPIYDEIFQQSEVEHILVRHEQGAGHAAEGYARSTGKPGVALVTSGPGATNMVTPLTDALMDSIPLVCISGQVPTHLIGNDAFQECDTVGITRPCTKHNWLVRDVNDLAKVLHEAFYVATTGRPGPVLVDVPKDVQFAVGTYHPPRKSDVHVSYTPRVKGDAAQIRKAVAMLASAKRPVIYSGGGVINSGPEASKLLRELVEVTGFPITSTLMGLGAYPASGKNWLGMLGMHGTYEANMTMHGCDVMLCVGARFDDRITGRVDAFSPGSKKIHIDIDPSSINKNIRVDLPIIGDCGNVLGDLLQVFKAEAKKPDIKAWWQEIAQWRARNSLSYRKNNDIILPQYAIERLFELTRGKDTYITTEVGQHQMWAAQFFGFEEPHRWMTSGGLGTMGYGLPAALGVQVAHRDSLVIDIAGDASVQMTMQEMSTAVQYELPIKIFILNNQYMGMVRQWQQLLHGNRLSHSYSEALPDFVKLADAFGCVGLRAIKPSDLDGAIKEMISIKRPVLFDCRVAALENCFPMIPSGKAHNEMLLPVEATDEATASAFAGGKALV
;
A
#
# COMPACT_ATOMS: atom_id res chain seq x y z
N MET A 1 -11.03 -35.44 -48.44
CA MET A 1 -10.82 -34.99 -47.06
C MET A 1 -10.27 -33.57 -47.15
N THR A 2 -11.16 -32.59 -47.02
CA THR A 2 -10.79 -31.18 -47.08
C THR A 2 -10.03 -30.83 -45.80
N ASP A 3 -8.78 -30.45 -45.98
CA ASP A 3 -7.93 -29.86 -44.95
C ASP A 3 -8.67 -28.67 -44.36
N LYS A 4 -9.24 -28.83 -43.15
CA LYS A 4 -9.80 -27.69 -42.42
C LYS A 4 -8.59 -26.86 -42.00
N SER A 5 -8.33 -25.77 -42.72
CA SER A 5 -7.37 -24.76 -42.29
C SER A 5 -7.63 -24.45 -40.83
N HIS A 6 -6.69 -24.85 -39.97
CA HIS A 6 -6.77 -24.61 -38.54
C HIS A 6 -6.67 -23.09 -38.33
N ASP A 7 -7.77 -22.43 -38.00
CA ASP A 7 -7.74 -21.01 -37.64
C ASP A 7 -6.86 -20.88 -36.36
N PRO A 8 -5.71 -20.22 -36.44
CA PRO A 8 -4.78 -20.10 -35.30
C PRO A 8 -5.38 -19.35 -34.09
N ASN A 9 -6.54 -18.71 -34.32
CA ASN A 9 -7.25 -18.01 -33.26
C ASN A 9 -8.29 -18.89 -32.52
N GLN A 10 -8.56 -20.12 -33.03
CA GLN A 10 -9.43 -21.07 -32.35
C GLN A 10 -8.66 -21.79 -31.25
N MET A 11 -9.03 -21.57 -30.00
CA MET A 11 -8.39 -22.17 -28.86
C MET A 11 -9.35 -22.38 -27.69
N THR A 12 -8.94 -23.18 -26.70
CA THR A 12 -9.72 -23.37 -25.47
C THR A 12 -9.79 -22.08 -24.64
N GLY A 13 -10.81 -21.95 -23.80
CA GLY A 13 -10.88 -20.82 -22.87
C GLY A 13 -9.67 -20.72 -21.93
N ALA A 14 -9.13 -21.89 -21.54
CA ALA A 14 -7.90 -21.95 -20.74
C ALA A 14 -6.70 -21.35 -21.49
N ALA A 15 -6.50 -21.74 -22.77
CA ALA A 15 -5.47 -21.19 -23.64
C ALA A 15 -5.67 -19.68 -23.88
N MET A 16 -6.93 -19.22 -24.02
CA MET A 16 -7.24 -17.78 -24.14
C MET A 16 -6.78 -16.98 -22.92
N ILE A 17 -6.98 -17.53 -21.71
CA ILE A 17 -6.54 -16.87 -20.48
C ILE A 17 -5.02 -16.69 -20.50
N VAL A 18 -4.26 -17.76 -20.74
CA VAL A 18 -2.80 -17.69 -20.79
C VAL A 18 -2.32 -16.74 -21.89
N ARG A 19 -2.94 -16.81 -23.07
CA ARG A 19 -2.61 -15.93 -24.19
C ARG A 19 -2.89 -14.46 -23.87
N ALA A 20 -4.00 -14.16 -23.21
CA ALA A 20 -4.32 -12.79 -22.77
C ALA A 20 -3.30 -12.27 -21.75
N LEU A 21 -2.85 -13.10 -20.80
CA LEU A 21 -1.79 -12.72 -19.86
C LEU A 21 -0.51 -12.35 -20.59
N ILE A 22 -0.07 -13.16 -21.57
CA ILE A 22 1.11 -12.89 -22.39
C ILE A 22 0.94 -11.58 -23.17
N ASP A 23 -0.18 -11.38 -23.84
CA ASP A 23 -0.46 -10.18 -24.64
C ASP A 23 -0.55 -8.90 -23.79
N HIS A 24 -0.85 -9.01 -22.49
CA HIS A 24 -0.77 -7.89 -21.52
C HIS A 24 0.60 -7.74 -20.84
N GLY A 25 1.59 -8.54 -21.23
CA GLY A 25 2.95 -8.47 -20.70
C GLY A 25 3.05 -8.91 -19.24
N VAL A 26 2.19 -9.83 -18.81
CA VAL A 26 2.26 -10.44 -17.49
C VAL A 26 3.42 -11.44 -17.47
N GLU A 27 4.37 -11.21 -16.59
CA GLU A 27 5.55 -12.07 -16.42
C GLU A 27 5.34 -13.10 -15.30
N HIS A 28 4.57 -12.72 -14.26
CA HIS A 28 4.37 -13.55 -13.07
C HIS A 28 2.90 -13.56 -12.65
N ILE A 29 2.42 -14.72 -12.24
CA ILE A 29 1.12 -14.91 -11.59
C ILE A 29 1.32 -15.59 -10.24
N PHE A 30 0.54 -15.18 -9.25
CA PHE A 30 0.56 -15.76 -7.91
C PHE A 30 -0.70 -16.58 -7.71
N GLY A 31 -0.58 -17.82 -7.24
CA GLY A 31 -1.79 -18.62 -7.16
C GLY A 31 -1.65 -19.92 -6.40
N TYR A 32 -2.79 -20.59 -6.23
CA TYR A 32 -2.90 -21.88 -5.63
C TYR A 32 -3.84 -22.78 -6.45
N PRO A 33 -3.39 -23.96 -6.91
CA PRO A 33 -4.17 -24.83 -7.78
C PRO A 33 -5.38 -25.45 -7.05
N GLY A 34 -6.44 -25.70 -7.82
CA GLY A 34 -7.60 -26.44 -7.36
C GLY A 34 -8.45 -26.93 -8.53
N GLY A 35 -9.42 -27.78 -8.25
CA GLY A 35 -10.17 -28.53 -9.26
C GLY A 35 -10.81 -27.70 -10.35
N ALA A 36 -11.25 -26.47 -10.05
CA ALA A 36 -11.94 -25.60 -11.00
C ALA A 36 -11.01 -24.83 -11.96
N VAL A 37 -9.69 -24.87 -11.76
CA VAL A 37 -8.70 -24.15 -12.60
C VAL A 37 -7.65 -25.07 -13.22
N LEU A 38 -7.78 -26.38 -13.08
CA LEU A 38 -6.84 -27.34 -13.67
C LEU A 38 -6.63 -27.16 -15.17
N PRO A 39 -7.63 -26.85 -15.99
CA PRO A 39 -7.40 -26.58 -17.42
C PRO A 39 -6.44 -25.40 -17.65
N ILE A 40 -6.53 -24.33 -16.83
CA ILE A 40 -5.62 -23.18 -16.91
C ILE A 40 -4.19 -23.59 -16.49
N TYR A 41 -4.05 -24.40 -15.44
CA TYR A 41 -2.74 -24.90 -15.00
C TYR A 41 -2.08 -25.82 -16.02
N ASP A 42 -2.87 -26.58 -16.79
CA ASP A 42 -2.38 -27.40 -17.90
C ASP A 42 -1.77 -26.53 -19.02
N GLU A 43 -2.44 -25.44 -19.36
CA GLU A 43 -1.93 -24.47 -20.36
C GLU A 43 -0.70 -23.71 -19.84
N ILE A 44 -0.67 -23.33 -18.54
CA ILE A 44 0.51 -22.72 -17.93
C ILE A 44 1.74 -23.64 -18.02
N PHE A 45 1.57 -24.94 -17.85
CA PHE A 45 2.65 -25.92 -17.96
C PHE A 45 3.24 -26.02 -19.37
N GLN A 46 2.45 -25.71 -20.42
CA GLN A 46 2.84 -25.85 -21.82
C GLN A 46 3.58 -24.64 -22.40
N GLN A 47 3.80 -23.58 -21.60
CA GLN A 47 4.48 -22.36 -22.02
C GLN A 47 5.54 -21.92 -20.98
N SER A 48 6.37 -20.93 -21.35
CA SER A 48 7.47 -20.43 -20.50
C SER A 48 7.51 -18.90 -20.39
N GLU A 49 6.51 -18.20 -20.93
CA GLU A 49 6.48 -16.73 -20.93
C GLU A 49 5.91 -16.15 -19.63
N VAL A 50 5.01 -16.90 -18.97
CA VAL A 50 4.38 -16.51 -17.70
C VAL A 50 4.81 -17.50 -16.61
N GLU A 51 5.54 -17.02 -15.61
CA GLU A 51 5.95 -17.82 -14.46
C GLU A 51 4.84 -17.86 -13.40
N HIS A 52 4.49 -19.06 -12.92
CA HIS A 52 3.56 -19.22 -11.82
C HIS A 52 4.31 -19.37 -10.48
N ILE A 53 3.98 -18.53 -9.51
CA ILE A 53 4.50 -18.59 -8.15
C ILE A 53 3.46 -19.28 -7.25
N LEU A 54 3.78 -20.49 -6.82
CA LEU A 54 2.93 -21.28 -5.93
C LEU A 54 3.04 -20.75 -4.49
N VAL A 55 2.01 -20.09 -4.03
CA VAL A 55 1.87 -19.64 -2.64
C VAL A 55 1.40 -20.77 -1.71
N ARG A 56 1.20 -20.50 -0.43
CA ARG A 56 0.67 -21.47 0.55
C ARG A 56 -0.76 -21.17 0.99
N HIS A 57 -1.28 -20.02 0.59
CA HIS A 57 -2.65 -19.60 0.84
C HIS A 57 -3.06 -18.54 -0.19
N GLU A 58 -4.31 -18.52 -0.65
CA GLU A 58 -4.77 -17.59 -1.69
C GLU A 58 -4.71 -16.12 -1.23
N GLN A 59 -4.90 -15.83 0.06
CA GLN A 59 -4.65 -14.51 0.62
C GLN A 59 -3.20 -14.08 0.36
N GLY A 60 -2.24 -15.01 0.54
CA GLY A 60 -0.84 -14.77 0.19
C GLY A 60 -0.63 -14.46 -1.29
N ALA A 61 -1.37 -15.12 -2.20
CA ALA A 61 -1.34 -14.82 -3.63
C ALA A 61 -1.76 -13.37 -3.92
N GLY A 62 -2.86 -12.93 -3.30
CA GLY A 62 -3.37 -11.57 -3.48
C GLY A 62 -2.38 -10.52 -2.99
N HIS A 63 -1.88 -10.64 -1.76
CA HIS A 63 -0.92 -9.68 -1.21
C HIS A 63 0.45 -9.71 -1.93
N ALA A 64 0.89 -10.87 -2.43
CA ALA A 64 2.08 -10.95 -3.28
C ALA A 64 1.86 -10.19 -4.60
N ALA A 65 0.70 -10.37 -5.23
CA ALA A 65 0.33 -9.62 -6.43
C ALA A 65 0.25 -8.10 -6.16
N GLU A 66 -0.21 -7.68 -4.98
CA GLU A 66 -0.18 -6.28 -4.55
C GLU A 66 1.24 -5.73 -4.39
N GLY A 67 2.12 -6.49 -3.72
CA GLY A 67 3.53 -6.13 -3.56
C GLY A 67 4.24 -5.99 -4.90
N TYR A 68 3.99 -6.92 -5.83
CA TYR A 68 4.46 -6.86 -7.21
C TYR A 68 3.97 -5.59 -7.91
N ALA A 69 2.67 -5.32 -7.85
CA ALA A 69 2.07 -4.17 -8.52
C ALA A 69 2.61 -2.83 -7.99
N ARG A 70 2.74 -2.69 -6.68
CA ARG A 70 3.22 -1.45 -6.05
C ARG A 70 4.69 -1.18 -6.32
N SER A 71 5.52 -2.22 -6.39
CA SER A 71 6.96 -2.07 -6.64
C SER A 71 7.30 -1.87 -8.11
N THR A 72 6.48 -2.38 -9.03
CA THR A 72 6.73 -2.32 -10.48
C THR A 72 5.93 -1.26 -11.21
N GLY A 73 4.78 -0.86 -10.67
CA GLY A 73 3.78 -0.05 -11.40
C GLY A 73 2.97 -0.84 -12.46
N LYS A 74 3.20 -2.16 -12.60
CA LYS A 74 2.44 -3.06 -13.47
C LYS A 74 1.26 -3.67 -12.68
N PRO A 75 0.19 -4.16 -13.32
CA PRO A 75 -0.86 -4.88 -12.59
C PRO A 75 -0.35 -6.19 -12.01
N GLY A 76 -0.73 -6.48 -10.77
CA GLY A 76 -0.54 -7.80 -10.18
C GLY A 76 -1.61 -8.77 -10.67
N VAL A 77 -1.29 -10.05 -10.78
CA VAL A 77 -2.22 -11.09 -11.21
C VAL A 77 -2.27 -12.25 -10.22
N ALA A 78 -3.48 -12.62 -9.78
CA ALA A 78 -3.71 -13.77 -8.93
C ALA A 78 -4.63 -14.79 -9.63
N LEU A 79 -4.31 -16.08 -9.48
CA LEU A 79 -5.11 -17.20 -10.00
C LEU A 79 -5.51 -18.13 -8.86
N VAL A 80 -6.82 -18.30 -8.66
CA VAL A 80 -7.37 -19.08 -7.55
C VAL A 80 -8.50 -19.99 -8.00
N THR A 81 -8.74 -21.07 -7.27
CA THR A 81 -9.85 -21.98 -7.54
C THR A 81 -11.19 -21.41 -7.03
N SER A 82 -12.28 -22.12 -7.31
CA SER A 82 -13.64 -21.80 -6.84
C SER A 82 -13.79 -21.96 -5.33
N GLY A 83 -14.93 -21.53 -4.79
CA GLY A 83 -15.30 -21.71 -3.39
C GLY A 83 -14.28 -21.10 -2.43
N PRO A 84 -13.60 -21.92 -1.60
CA PRO A 84 -12.65 -21.41 -0.59
C PRO A 84 -11.49 -20.63 -1.22
N GLY A 85 -11.04 -20.97 -2.44
CA GLY A 85 -9.99 -20.22 -3.12
C GLY A 85 -10.44 -18.79 -3.43
N ALA A 86 -11.62 -18.63 -4.02
CA ALA A 86 -12.19 -17.32 -4.32
C ALA A 86 -12.51 -16.51 -3.05
N THR A 87 -13.06 -17.15 -2.01
CA THR A 87 -13.40 -16.44 -0.75
C THR A 87 -12.17 -15.96 0.02
N ASN A 88 -11.03 -16.65 -0.07
CA ASN A 88 -9.76 -16.24 0.52
C ASN A 88 -9.17 -14.98 -0.15
N MET A 89 -9.66 -14.60 -1.33
CA MET A 89 -9.26 -13.37 -2.02
C MET A 89 -9.97 -12.10 -1.52
N VAL A 90 -11.01 -12.21 -0.68
CA VAL A 90 -11.82 -11.06 -0.27
C VAL A 90 -10.97 -10.00 0.44
N THR A 91 -10.12 -10.39 1.37
CA THR A 91 -9.23 -9.45 2.07
C THR A 91 -8.24 -8.76 1.11
N PRO A 92 -7.44 -9.47 0.28
CA PRO A 92 -6.54 -8.80 -0.67
C PRO A 92 -7.27 -7.89 -1.68
N LEU A 93 -8.41 -8.31 -2.20
CA LEU A 93 -9.21 -7.47 -3.10
C LEU A 93 -9.67 -6.20 -2.41
N THR A 94 -10.13 -6.31 -1.15
CA THR A 94 -10.56 -5.13 -0.37
C THR A 94 -9.38 -4.20 -0.09
N ASP A 95 -8.21 -4.76 0.25
CA ASP A 95 -6.98 -4.01 0.48
C ASP A 95 -6.53 -3.25 -0.76
N ALA A 96 -6.44 -3.94 -1.90
CA ALA A 96 -6.12 -3.35 -3.19
C ALA A 96 -7.11 -2.24 -3.60
N LEU A 97 -8.42 -2.39 -3.30
CA LEU A 97 -9.43 -1.37 -3.56
C LEU A 97 -9.21 -0.13 -2.68
N MET A 98 -8.94 -0.32 -1.40
CA MET A 98 -8.72 0.77 -0.45
C MET A 98 -7.43 1.54 -0.77
N ASP A 99 -6.37 0.86 -1.18
CA ASP A 99 -5.06 1.45 -1.46
C ASP A 99 -4.82 1.78 -2.94
N SER A 100 -5.83 1.56 -3.80
CA SER A 100 -5.78 1.89 -5.23
C SER A 100 -4.66 1.13 -5.96
N ILE A 101 -4.62 -0.20 -5.80
CA ILE A 101 -3.61 -1.07 -6.39
C ILE A 101 -4.23 -1.85 -7.56
N PRO A 102 -3.64 -1.82 -8.77
CA PRO A 102 -4.15 -2.57 -9.90
C PRO A 102 -3.91 -4.07 -9.70
N LEU A 103 -4.97 -4.82 -9.51
CA LEU A 103 -4.96 -6.26 -9.29
C LEU A 103 -5.99 -6.94 -10.19
N VAL A 104 -5.56 -7.93 -10.98
CA VAL A 104 -6.45 -8.79 -11.78
C VAL A 104 -6.51 -10.16 -11.11
N CYS A 105 -7.65 -10.49 -10.54
CA CYS A 105 -7.90 -11.81 -9.96
C CYS A 105 -8.68 -12.66 -10.96
N ILE A 106 -8.16 -13.84 -11.29
CA ILE A 106 -8.86 -14.85 -12.09
C ILE A 106 -9.26 -15.97 -11.14
N SER A 107 -10.56 -16.23 -11.03
CA SER A 107 -11.10 -17.33 -10.22
C SER A 107 -11.73 -18.40 -11.12
N GLY A 108 -11.55 -19.65 -10.73
CA GLY A 108 -12.35 -20.71 -11.30
C GLY A 108 -13.76 -20.75 -10.71
N GLN A 109 -14.71 -21.31 -11.45
CA GLN A 109 -16.07 -21.52 -10.99
C GLN A 109 -16.52 -22.95 -11.35
N VAL A 110 -17.53 -23.47 -10.66
CA VAL A 110 -18.20 -24.72 -11.07
C VAL A 110 -18.77 -24.58 -12.48
N PRO A 111 -18.96 -25.69 -13.23
CA PRO A 111 -19.56 -25.64 -14.56
C PRO A 111 -20.88 -24.86 -14.58
N THR A 112 -21.13 -24.13 -15.65
CA THR A 112 -22.27 -23.19 -15.77
C THR A 112 -23.64 -23.80 -15.41
N HIS A 113 -23.85 -25.09 -15.75
CA HIS A 113 -25.10 -25.82 -15.45
C HIS A 113 -25.24 -26.21 -13.97
N LEU A 114 -24.18 -26.10 -13.18
CA LEU A 114 -24.21 -26.41 -11.74
C LEU A 114 -24.35 -25.16 -10.86
N ILE A 115 -24.18 -23.97 -11.44
CA ILE A 115 -24.28 -22.71 -10.69
C ILE A 115 -25.69 -22.55 -10.13
N GLY A 116 -25.80 -22.34 -8.82
CA GLY A 116 -27.06 -22.20 -8.10
C GLY A 116 -27.64 -23.54 -7.61
N ASN A 117 -26.87 -24.62 -7.68
CA ASN A 117 -27.32 -25.96 -7.25
C ASN A 117 -26.56 -26.47 -6.01
N ASP A 118 -25.91 -25.60 -5.25
CA ASP A 118 -25.09 -25.95 -4.08
C ASP A 118 -24.01 -27.01 -4.43
N ALA A 119 -23.38 -26.87 -5.58
CA ALA A 119 -22.35 -27.77 -6.07
C ALA A 119 -21.09 -27.71 -5.18
N PHE A 120 -20.30 -28.79 -5.16
CA PHE A 120 -19.07 -28.83 -4.39
C PHE A 120 -18.11 -27.68 -4.77
N GLN A 121 -17.68 -26.91 -3.78
CA GLN A 121 -16.86 -25.72 -3.93
C GLN A 121 -17.51 -24.62 -4.80
N GLU A 122 -18.83 -24.55 -4.85
CA GLU A 122 -19.54 -23.40 -5.40
C GLU A 122 -19.54 -22.22 -4.42
N CYS A 123 -19.51 -21.04 -4.96
CA CYS A 123 -19.64 -19.79 -4.22
C CYS A 123 -20.16 -18.69 -5.17
N ASP A 124 -21.02 -17.81 -4.70
CA ASP A 124 -21.38 -16.59 -5.43
C ASP A 124 -20.22 -15.57 -5.37
N THR A 125 -19.15 -15.90 -6.12
CA THR A 125 -17.92 -15.12 -6.17
C THR A 125 -18.19 -13.67 -6.60
N VAL A 126 -19.05 -13.47 -7.60
CA VAL A 126 -19.42 -12.13 -8.09
C VAL A 126 -20.19 -11.34 -7.03
N GLY A 127 -21.12 -11.97 -6.32
CA GLY A 127 -21.87 -11.34 -5.24
C GLY A 127 -20.98 -10.90 -4.09
N ILE A 128 -20.07 -11.79 -3.64
CA ILE A 128 -19.15 -11.53 -2.52
C ILE A 128 -18.12 -10.44 -2.88
N THR A 129 -17.59 -10.45 -4.10
CA THR A 129 -16.50 -9.53 -4.49
C THR A 129 -16.98 -8.20 -5.07
N ARG A 130 -18.28 -8.03 -5.30
CA ARG A 130 -18.84 -6.77 -5.82
C ARG A 130 -18.45 -5.54 -5.00
N PRO A 131 -18.55 -5.52 -3.67
CA PRO A 131 -18.14 -4.36 -2.87
C PRO A 131 -16.61 -4.23 -2.72
N CYS A 132 -15.84 -5.26 -3.07
CA CYS A 132 -14.40 -5.33 -2.87
C CYS A 132 -13.60 -5.08 -4.15
N THR A 133 -14.26 -4.82 -5.30
CA THR A 133 -13.61 -4.65 -6.60
C THR A 133 -14.13 -3.43 -7.34
N LYS A 134 -13.37 -2.93 -8.30
CA LYS A 134 -13.85 -1.92 -9.25
C LYS A 134 -14.92 -2.47 -10.16
N HIS A 135 -14.71 -3.71 -10.60
CA HIS A 135 -15.68 -4.49 -11.38
C HIS A 135 -15.36 -5.98 -11.29
N ASN A 136 -16.38 -6.81 -11.55
CA ASN A 136 -16.24 -8.27 -11.60
C ASN A 136 -17.15 -8.85 -12.67
N TRP A 137 -16.74 -9.99 -13.26
CA TRP A 137 -17.46 -10.68 -14.33
C TRP A 137 -17.61 -12.15 -13.99
N LEU A 138 -18.75 -12.74 -14.35
CA LEU A 138 -18.94 -14.18 -14.51
C LEU A 138 -19.02 -14.47 -16.00
N VAL A 139 -18.03 -15.13 -16.57
CA VAL A 139 -17.95 -15.43 -18.01
C VAL A 139 -18.71 -16.71 -18.32
N ARG A 140 -19.83 -16.61 -19.04
CA ARG A 140 -20.69 -17.77 -19.37
C ARG A 140 -20.51 -18.28 -20.82
N ASP A 141 -19.88 -17.52 -21.67
CA ASP A 141 -19.59 -17.87 -23.07
C ASP A 141 -18.10 -17.66 -23.35
N VAL A 142 -17.46 -18.69 -23.90
CA VAL A 142 -16.03 -18.63 -24.26
C VAL A 142 -15.72 -17.53 -25.28
N ASN A 143 -16.68 -17.16 -26.12
CA ASN A 143 -16.51 -16.09 -27.14
C ASN A 143 -16.46 -14.68 -26.52
N ASP A 144 -16.92 -14.51 -25.26
CA ASP A 144 -16.81 -13.25 -24.53
C ASP A 144 -15.50 -13.16 -23.74
N LEU A 145 -14.81 -14.30 -23.52
CA LEU A 145 -13.71 -14.40 -22.57
C LEU A 145 -12.54 -13.47 -22.92
N ALA A 146 -12.08 -13.45 -24.16
CA ALA A 146 -10.98 -12.59 -24.59
C ALA A 146 -11.28 -11.11 -24.32
N LYS A 147 -12.48 -10.66 -24.73
CA LYS A 147 -12.92 -9.27 -24.49
C LYS A 147 -12.98 -8.94 -23.02
N VAL A 148 -13.55 -9.83 -22.19
CA VAL A 148 -13.68 -9.62 -20.74
C VAL A 148 -12.30 -9.50 -20.08
N LEU A 149 -11.33 -10.35 -20.47
CA LEU A 149 -9.97 -10.27 -19.94
C LEU A 149 -9.30 -8.94 -20.30
N HIS A 150 -9.40 -8.50 -21.55
CA HIS A 150 -8.83 -7.20 -21.97
C HIS A 150 -9.50 -6.01 -21.25
N GLU A 151 -10.81 -6.06 -21.11
CA GLU A 151 -11.58 -5.08 -20.34
C GLU A 151 -11.18 -5.08 -18.86
N ALA A 152 -10.91 -6.24 -18.26
CA ALA A 152 -10.46 -6.38 -16.88
C ALA A 152 -9.12 -5.66 -16.65
N PHE A 153 -8.13 -5.88 -17.51
CA PHE A 153 -6.86 -5.15 -17.44
C PHE A 153 -7.04 -3.65 -17.61
N TYR A 154 -7.88 -3.22 -18.56
CA TYR A 154 -8.20 -1.81 -18.76
C TYR A 154 -8.83 -1.18 -17.51
N VAL A 155 -9.83 -1.82 -16.91
CA VAL A 155 -10.51 -1.30 -15.72
C VAL A 155 -9.56 -1.27 -14.51
N ALA A 156 -8.72 -2.30 -14.33
CA ALA A 156 -7.78 -2.37 -13.22
C ALA A 156 -6.75 -1.22 -13.24
N THR A 157 -6.25 -0.87 -14.42
CA THR A 157 -5.09 0.02 -14.59
C THR A 157 -5.42 1.46 -14.94
N THR A 158 -6.66 1.77 -15.34
CA THR A 158 -7.05 3.14 -15.76
C THR A 158 -7.85 3.87 -14.71
N GLY A 159 -7.83 5.22 -14.77
CA GLY A 159 -8.42 6.05 -13.73
C GLY A 159 -7.74 5.82 -12.38
N ARG A 160 -8.52 5.79 -11.29
CA ARG A 160 -8.01 5.31 -10.00
C ARG A 160 -7.75 3.81 -10.13
N PRO A 161 -6.50 3.32 -10.03
CA PRO A 161 -6.22 1.90 -10.10
C PRO A 161 -6.96 1.10 -9.03
N GLY A 162 -7.18 -0.18 -9.27
CA GLY A 162 -7.84 -1.02 -8.27
C GLY A 162 -8.08 -2.45 -8.76
N PRO A 163 -8.58 -3.33 -7.89
CA PRO A 163 -8.78 -4.73 -8.19
C PRO A 163 -10.00 -4.97 -9.07
N VAL A 164 -9.90 -6.01 -9.87
CA VAL A 164 -10.99 -6.60 -10.64
C VAL A 164 -10.96 -8.12 -10.47
N LEU A 165 -12.10 -8.77 -10.74
CA LEU A 165 -12.19 -10.23 -10.71
C LEU A 165 -12.90 -10.77 -11.94
N VAL A 166 -12.32 -11.81 -12.55
CA VAL A 166 -12.91 -12.56 -13.66
C VAL A 166 -13.15 -13.99 -13.21
N ASP A 167 -14.41 -14.37 -13.03
CA ASP A 167 -14.85 -15.69 -12.59
C ASP A 167 -15.17 -16.56 -13.80
N VAL A 168 -14.42 -17.67 -14.00
CA VAL A 168 -14.45 -18.46 -15.22
C VAL A 168 -14.89 -19.90 -14.92
N PRO A 169 -16.14 -20.29 -15.30
CA PRO A 169 -16.63 -21.63 -15.13
C PRO A 169 -15.77 -22.69 -15.86
N LYS A 170 -15.67 -23.87 -15.28
CA LYS A 170 -14.78 -24.93 -15.76
C LYS A 170 -15.13 -25.40 -17.18
N ASP A 171 -16.40 -25.46 -17.53
CA ASP A 171 -16.86 -25.80 -18.87
C ASP A 171 -16.48 -24.73 -19.92
N VAL A 172 -16.47 -23.44 -19.54
CA VAL A 172 -15.98 -22.35 -20.39
C VAL A 172 -14.48 -22.46 -20.62
N GLN A 173 -13.70 -22.93 -19.62
CA GLN A 173 -12.25 -23.15 -19.80
C GLN A 173 -11.95 -24.27 -20.81
N PHE A 174 -12.79 -25.29 -20.90
CA PHE A 174 -12.66 -26.35 -21.91
C PHE A 174 -13.25 -26.01 -23.28
N ALA A 175 -14.24 -25.11 -23.33
CA ALA A 175 -14.89 -24.74 -24.57
C ALA A 175 -13.90 -24.09 -25.53
N VAL A 176 -14.09 -24.35 -26.85
CA VAL A 176 -13.27 -23.75 -27.91
C VAL A 176 -14.00 -22.53 -28.48
N GLY A 177 -13.32 -21.41 -28.56
CA GLY A 177 -13.81 -20.16 -29.09
C GLY A 177 -12.72 -19.40 -29.88
N THR A 178 -13.05 -18.21 -30.34
CA THR A 178 -12.12 -17.38 -31.13
C THR A 178 -11.46 -16.34 -30.24
N TYR A 179 -10.13 -16.41 -30.10
CA TYR A 179 -9.33 -15.41 -29.44
C TYR A 179 -9.04 -14.21 -30.35
N HIS A 180 -8.91 -13.04 -29.77
CA HIS A 180 -8.33 -11.87 -30.40
C HIS A 180 -7.38 -11.13 -29.45
N PRO A 181 -6.27 -10.55 -29.94
CA PRO A 181 -5.39 -9.70 -29.16
C PRO A 181 -6.10 -8.44 -28.63
N PRO A 182 -5.54 -7.75 -27.62
CA PRO A 182 -6.12 -6.52 -27.06
C PRO A 182 -6.40 -5.46 -28.13
N ARG A 183 -7.59 -4.89 -28.13
CA ARG A 183 -8.04 -3.86 -29.06
C ARG A 183 -8.37 -2.57 -28.30
N LYS A 184 -8.26 -1.42 -28.99
CA LYS A 184 -8.69 -0.12 -28.44
C LYS A 184 -10.18 -0.07 -28.05
N SER A 185 -10.99 -0.95 -28.64
CA SER A 185 -12.42 -1.10 -28.35
C SER A 185 -12.71 -1.95 -27.10
N ASP A 186 -11.71 -2.68 -26.58
CA ASP A 186 -11.86 -3.53 -25.41
C ASP A 186 -11.79 -2.67 -24.13
N VAL A 187 -12.73 -1.75 -24.00
CA VAL A 187 -12.89 -0.82 -22.90
C VAL A 187 -14.31 -0.93 -22.35
N HIS A 188 -14.46 -0.76 -21.05
CA HIS A 188 -15.79 -0.77 -20.45
C HIS A 188 -16.59 0.46 -20.91
N VAL A 189 -17.74 0.25 -21.54
CA VAL A 189 -18.52 1.27 -22.25
C VAL A 189 -18.87 2.48 -21.36
N SER A 190 -19.13 2.26 -20.09
CA SER A 190 -19.49 3.31 -19.14
C SER A 190 -18.30 3.90 -18.35
N TYR A 191 -17.06 3.44 -18.62
CA TYR A 191 -15.88 3.84 -17.85
C TYR A 191 -14.87 4.61 -18.70
N THR A 192 -14.90 5.93 -18.58
CA THR A 192 -14.01 6.87 -19.29
C THR A 192 -13.39 7.85 -18.29
N PRO A 193 -12.28 7.49 -17.62
CA PRO A 193 -11.66 8.36 -16.63
C PRO A 193 -11.08 9.62 -17.27
N ARG A 194 -11.22 10.76 -16.57
CA ARG A 194 -10.60 12.01 -16.97
C ARG A 194 -9.15 12.04 -16.49
N VAL A 195 -8.21 12.13 -17.44
CA VAL A 195 -6.78 12.20 -17.12
C VAL A 195 -6.21 13.62 -17.20
N LYS A 196 -6.86 14.54 -17.92
CA LYS A 196 -6.42 15.94 -18.05
C LYS A 196 -7.23 16.86 -17.15
N GLY A 197 -6.54 17.74 -16.41
CA GLY A 197 -7.15 18.79 -15.61
C GLY A 197 -7.80 19.89 -16.47
N ASP A 198 -8.74 20.60 -15.86
CA ASP A 198 -9.34 21.80 -16.50
C ASP A 198 -8.36 22.98 -16.44
N ALA A 199 -8.02 23.56 -17.59
CA ALA A 199 -7.04 24.64 -17.71
C ALA A 199 -7.43 25.92 -16.93
N ALA A 200 -8.73 26.23 -16.82
CA ALA A 200 -9.19 27.38 -16.06
C ALA A 200 -9.03 27.14 -14.55
N GLN A 201 -9.30 25.93 -14.08
CA GLN A 201 -9.07 25.55 -12.69
C GLN A 201 -7.58 25.52 -12.35
N ILE A 202 -6.71 25.06 -13.25
CA ILE A 202 -5.26 25.08 -13.07
C ILE A 202 -4.74 26.52 -12.91
N ARG A 203 -5.18 27.48 -13.76
CA ARG A 203 -4.82 28.90 -13.60
C ARG A 203 -5.31 29.49 -12.27
N LYS A 204 -6.53 29.15 -11.84
CA LYS A 204 -7.04 29.55 -10.51
C LYS A 204 -6.19 28.98 -9.38
N ALA A 205 -5.78 27.72 -9.47
CA ALA A 205 -4.87 27.10 -8.50
C ALA A 205 -3.54 27.84 -8.43
N VAL A 206 -2.93 28.14 -9.58
CA VAL A 206 -1.68 28.90 -9.63
C VAL A 206 -1.83 30.29 -9.00
N ALA A 207 -2.92 30.99 -9.28
CA ALA A 207 -3.18 32.31 -8.66
C ALA A 207 -3.33 32.21 -7.14
N MET A 208 -4.02 31.17 -6.62
CA MET A 208 -4.14 30.92 -5.18
C MET A 208 -2.77 30.63 -4.56
N LEU A 209 -1.95 29.77 -5.16
CA LEU A 209 -0.61 29.42 -4.68
C LEU A 209 0.34 30.63 -4.70
N ALA A 210 0.30 31.45 -5.75
CA ALA A 210 1.13 32.65 -5.88
C ALA A 210 0.81 33.73 -4.84
N SER A 211 -0.41 33.76 -4.32
CA SER A 211 -0.86 34.73 -3.30
C SER A 211 -0.75 34.20 -1.87
N ALA A 212 -0.40 32.92 -1.69
CA ALA A 212 -0.34 32.29 -0.38
C ALA A 212 0.78 32.86 0.51
N LYS A 213 0.50 33.02 1.79
CA LYS A 213 1.48 33.41 2.82
C LYS A 213 1.93 32.22 3.65
N ARG A 214 1.09 31.21 3.78
CA ARG A 214 1.29 29.98 4.57
C ARG A 214 0.91 28.74 3.76
N PRO A 215 1.51 28.54 2.56
CA PRO A 215 1.17 27.38 1.73
C PRO A 215 1.70 26.08 2.32
N VAL A 216 1.03 24.96 1.96
CA VAL A 216 1.55 23.61 2.15
C VAL A 216 1.19 22.72 0.97
N ILE A 217 2.11 21.85 0.57
CA ILE A 217 1.84 20.76 -0.37
C ILE A 217 1.59 19.49 0.46
N TYR A 218 0.50 18.81 0.16
CA TYR A 218 0.07 17.59 0.79
C TYR A 218 -0.03 16.48 -0.27
N SER A 219 0.97 15.59 -0.33
CA SER A 219 1.03 14.52 -1.35
C SER A 219 0.51 13.19 -0.81
N GLY A 220 -0.15 12.44 -1.67
CA GLY A 220 -0.65 11.10 -1.37
C GLY A 220 -0.17 10.04 -2.35
N GLY A 221 -0.66 8.81 -2.18
CA GLY A 221 -0.34 7.66 -3.03
C GLY A 221 -0.67 7.84 -4.50
N GLY A 222 -1.62 8.73 -4.82
CA GLY A 222 -1.98 9.04 -6.22
C GLY A 222 -0.82 9.62 -7.04
N VAL A 223 0.15 10.30 -6.39
CA VAL A 223 1.38 10.76 -7.06
C VAL A 223 2.23 9.57 -7.50
N ILE A 224 2.39 8.56 -6.64
CA ILE A 224 3.15 7.34 -6.94
C ILE A 224 2.44 6.53 -8.02
N ASN A 225 1.12 6.34 -7.90
CA ASN A 225 0.30 5.60 -8.88
C ASN A 225 0.26 6.25 -10.26
N SER A 226 0.47 7.56 -10.36
CA SER A 226 0.59 8.28 -11.63
C SER A 226 1.96 8.06 -12.33
N GLY A 227 2.88 7.36 -11.66
CA GLY A 227 4.18 6.98 -12.19
C GLY A 227 5.34 7.91 -11.81
N PRO A 228 6.57 7.50 -12.16
CA PRO A 228 7.79 8.19 -11.71
C PRO A 228 7.89 9.65 -12.16
N GLU A 229 7.32 9.99 -13.30
CA GLU A 229 7.32 11.37 -13.80
C GLU A 229 6.50 12.31 -12.90
N ALA A 230 5.39 11.84 -12.34
CA ALA A 230 4.60 12.64 -11.39
C ALA A 230 5.40 13.01 -10.13
N SER A 231 6.20 12.08 -9.61
CA SER A 231 7.10 12.34 -8.48
C SER A 231 8.19 13.37 -8.83
N LYS A 232 8.76 13.32 -10.04
CA LYS A 232 9.72 14.33 -10.51
C LYS A 232 9.08 15.71 -10.62
N LEU A 233 7.89 15.80 -11.21
CA LEU A 233 7.14 17.05 -11.33
C LEU A 233 6.75 17.63 -9.96
N LEU A 234 6.40 16.76 -8.99
CA LEU A 234 6.15 17.19 -7.61
C LEU A 234 7.42 17.79 -6.98
N ARG A 235 8.57 17.12 -7.13
CA ARG A 235 9.87 17.61 -6.63
C ARG A 235 10.22 18.96 -7.25
N GLU A 236 10.07 19.10 -8.55
CA GLU A 236 10.31 20.35 -9.26
C GLU A 236 9.35 21.48 -8.81
N LEU A 237 8.07 21.17 -8.58
CA LEU A 237 7.12 22.13 -8.04
C LEU A 237 7.56 22.64 -6.66
N VAL A 238 8.01 21.76 -5.78
CA VAL A 238 8.55 22.13 -4.45
C VAL A 238 9.78 23.02 -4.57
N GLU A 239 10.70 22.72 -5.50
CA GLU A 239 11.91 23.52 -5.74
C GLU A 239 11.56 24.94 -6.25
N VAL A 240 10.70 25.03 -7.25
CA VAL A 240 10.29 26.30 -7.87
C VAL A 240 9.55 27.17 -6.87
N THR A 241 8.62 26.60 -6.12
CA THR A 241 7.79 27.33 -5.15
C THR A 241 8.50 27.57 -3.82
N GLY A 242 9.36 26.64 -3.39
CA GLY A 242 9.97 26.62 -2.07
C GLY A 242 8.98 26.28 -0.95
N PHE A 243 7.84 25.69 -1.27
CA PHE A 243 6.80 25.36 -0.30
C PHE A 243 7.20 24.20 0.61
N PRO A 244 6.75 24.18 1.86
CA PRO A 244 6.82 22.99 2.70
C PRO A 244 5.94 21.88 2.12
N ILE A 245 6.42 20.64 2.27
CA ILE A 245 5.71 19.46 1.80
C ILE A 245 5.62 18.40 2.89
N THR A 246 4.46 17.79 2.99
CA THR A 246 4.19 16.61 3.81
C THR A 246 3.47 15.54 2.98
N SER A 247 3.40 14.31 3.47
CA SER A 247 2.82 13.19 2.74
C SER A 247 1.96 12.31 3.65
N THR A 248 0.98 11.65 3.02
CA THR A 248 0.30 10.51 3.66
C THR A 248 1.26 9.34 3.82
N LEU A 249 0.85 8.35 4.64
CA LEU A 249 1.52 7.05 4.72
C LEU A 249 1.75 6.44 3.32
N MET A 250 0.73 6.48 2.45
CA MET A 250 0.79 5.90 1.10
C MET A 250 1.59 6.74 0.09
N GLY A 251 1.93 7.97 0.42
CA GLY A 251 2.71 8.88 -0.44
C GLY A 251 4.19 8.95 -0.09
N LEU A 252 4.67 8.18 0.90
CA LEU A 252 6.09 8.16 1.29
C LEU A 252 6.98 7.77 0.10
N GLY A 253 8.06 8.54 -0.12
CA GLY A 253 8.97 8.39 -1.27
C GLY A 253 8.59 9.19 -2.51
N ALA A 254 7.38 9.72 -2.64
CA ALA A 254 7.04 10.65 -3.74
C ALA A 254 7.91 11.92 -3.71
N TYR A 255 8.18 12.42 -2.51
CA TYR A 255 9.19 13.44 -2.25
C TYR A 255 10.25 12.86 -1.31
N PRO A 256 11.56 13.12 -1.55
CA PRO A 256 12.64 12.49 -0.78
C PRO A 256 12.64 12.96 0.69
N ALA A 257 12.82 12.00 1.60
CA ALA A 257 12.87 12.29 3.03
C ALA A 257 14.06 13.19 3.43
N SER A 258 15.16 13.16 2.66
CA SER A 258 16.33 14.05 2.83
C SER A 258 16.10 15.48 2.31
N GLY A 259 14.98 15.74 1.62
CA GLY A 259 14.69 17.03 1.04
C GLY A 259 14.48 18.13 2.09
N LYS A 260 15.09 19.30 1.92
CA LYS A 260 15.04 20.41 2.89
C LYS A 260 13.62 20.90 3.21
N ASN A 261 12.68 20.74 2.27
CA ASN A 261 11.29 21.18 2.39
C ASN A 261 10.38 20.11 3.00
N TRP A 262 10.90 18.89 3.23
CA TRP A 262 10.18 17.77 3.82
C TRP A 262 9.87 18.04 5.29
N LEU A 263 8.62 17.84 5.69
CA LEU A 263 8.15 18.01 7.07
C LEU A 263 7.93 16.69 7.82
N GLY A 264 8.15 15.56 7.17
CA GLY A 264 7.73 14.26 7.68
C GLY A 264 6.31 13.89 7.22
N MET A 265 5.85 12.72 7.63
CA MET A 265 4.47 12.27 7.43
C MET A 265 3.51 13.10 8.30
N LEU A 266 2.28 13.33 7.81
CA LEU A 266 1.22 13.96 8.60
C LEU A 266 0.20 12.93 9.10
N GLY A 267 -0.76 13.40 9.90
CA GLY A 267 -1.88 12.61 10.39
C GLY A 267 -1.64 12.06 11.80
N MET A 268 -2.37 11.00 12.17
CA MET A 268 -2.42 10.47 13.53
C MET A 268 -1.05 10.28 14.18
N HIS A 269 -0.09 9.70 13.45
CA HIS A 269 1.30 9.49 13.89
C HIS A 269 2.30 10.34 13.10
N GLY A 270 1.82 11.46 12.54
CA GLY A 270 2.66 12.42 11.83
C GLY A 270 3.56 13.23 12.77
N THR A 271 4.57 13.90 12.18
CA THR A 271 5.44 14.81 12.93
C THR A 271 4.68 16.03 13.43
N TYR A 272 5.16 16.64 14.52
CA TYR A 272 4.55 17.86 15.07
C TYR A 272 4.52 18.98 14.04
N GLU A 273 5.64 19.24 13.37
CA GLU A 273 5.76 20.29 12.36
C GLU A 273 4.87 20.04 11.14
N ALA A 274 4.69 18.80 10.67
CA ALA A 274 3.78 18.49 9.57
C ALA A 274 2.33 18.78 9.94
N ASN A 275 1.89 18.32 11.10
CA ASN A 275 0.53 18.50 11.59
C ASN A 275 0.21 19.97 11.90
N MET A 276 1.14 20.69 12.52
CA MET A 276 0.98 22.13 12.80
C MET A 276 0.98 22.96 11.51
N THR A 277 1.83 22.61 10.54
CA THR A 277 1.83 23.27 9.21
C THR A 277 0.51 23.04 8.49
N MET A 278 -0.02 21.81 8.54
CA MET A 278 -1.32 21.49 7.97
C MET A 278 -2.46 22.27 8.65
N HIS A 279 -2.42 22.40 9.98
CA HIS A 279 -3.43 23.13 10.76
C HIS A 279 -3.41 24.64 10.50
N GLY A 280 -2.20 25.23 10.41
CA GLY A 280 -1.97 26.67 10.32
C GLY A 280 -1.84 27.25 8.91
N CYS A 281 -1.91 26.43 7.86
CA CYS A 281 -1.76 26.90 6.47
C CYS A 281 -2.96 27.77 6.03
N ASP A 282 -2.72 28.67 5.06
CA ASP A 282 -3.75 29.48 4.39
C ASP A 282 -4.16 28.91 3.01
N VAL A 283 -3.25 28.17 2.35
CA VAL A 283 -3.53 27.47 1.10
C VAL A 283 -2.91 26.08 1.17
N MET A 284 -3.73 25.07 0.94
CA MET A 284 -3.34 23.66 0.87
C MET A 284 -3.47 23.14 -0.56
N LEU A 285 -2.37 22.63 -1.11
CA LEU A 285 -2.39 21.87 -2.36
C LEU A 285 -2.36 20.37 -2.05
N CYS A 286 -3.51 19.72 -2.11
CA CYS A 286 -3.66 18.28 -1.96
C CYS A 286 -3.48 17.59 -3.32
N VAL A 287 -2.51 16.69 -3.45
CA VAL A 287 -2.18 15.99 -4.69
C VAL A 287 -2.29 14.49 -4.48
N GLY A 288 -3.32 13.88 -5.06
CA GLY A 288 -3.52 12.42 -5.03
C GLY A 288 -3.72 11.83 -3.64
N ALA A 289 -4.40 12.55 -2.73
CA ALA A 289 -4.76 12.10 -1.40
C ALA A 289 -6.26 12.27 -1.15
N ARG A 290 -6.87 11.38 -0.33
CA ARG A 290 -8.33 11.26 -0.20
C ARG A 290 -8.93 11.93 1.04
N PHE A 291 -8.12 12.58 1.87
CA PHE A 291 -8.56 13.12 3.16
C PHE A 291 -9.23 12.05 4.05
N ASP A 292 -8.57 10.91 4.25
CA ASP A 292 -9.10 9.87 5.13
C ASP A 292 -9.01 10.26 6.61
N ASP A 293 -9.72 9.49 7.46
CA ASP A 293 -9.88 9.78 8.88
C ASP A 293 -8.56 9.75 9.68
N ARG A 294 -7.57 8.93 9.25
CA ARG A 294 -6.24 8.87 9.88
C ARG A 294 -5.43 10.13 9.64
N ILE A 295 -5.80 10.89 8.59
CA ILE A 295 -5.17 12.18 8.27
C ILE A 295 -5.96 13.34 8.84
N THR A 296 -7.29 13.34 8.70
CA THR A 296 -8.12 14.51 9.04
C THR A 296 -8.33 14.67 10.54
N GLY A 297 -8.34 13.57 11.30
CA GLY A 297 -8.79 13.64 12.69
C GLY A 297 -10.22 14.20 12.77
N ARG A 298 -10.45 15.16 13.64
CA ARG A 298 -11.74 15.85 13.75
C ARG A 298 -11.99 16.76 12.53
N VAL A 299 -12.96 16.38 11.72
CA VAL A 299 -13.22 16.96 10.39
C VAL A 299 -13.50 18.46 10.41
N ASP A 300 -14.28 18.95 11.38
CA ASP A 300 -14.63 20.38 11.53
C ASP A 300 -13.44 21.25 11.98
N ALA A 301 -12.39 20.63 12.52
CA ALA A 301 -11.16 21.28 12.94
C ALA A 301 -9.98 21.05 11.98
N PHE A 302 -10.20 20.32 10.88
CA PHE A 302 -9.15 20.06 9.90
C PHE A 302 -8.80 21.29 9.09
N SER A 303 -7.63 21.87 9.35
CA SER A 303 -7.09 23.04 8.61
C SER A 303 -8.14 24.13 8.38
N PRO A 304 -8.72 24.72 9.45
CA PRO A 304 -9.93 25.54 9.35
C PRO A 304 -9.72 26.86 8.63
N GLY A 305 -8.49 27.38 8.60
CA GLY A 305 -8.13 28.64 7.96
C GLY A 305 -7.71 28.53 6.50
N SER A 306 -7.61 27.33 5.93
CA SER A 306 -7.04 27.12 4.60
C SER A 306 -8.07 27.08 3.48
N LYS A 307 -7.69 27.62 2.33
CA LYS A 307 -8.29 27.29 1.03
C LYS A 307 -7.66 26.01 0.51
N LYS A 308 -8.48 25.06 0.07
CA LYS A 308 -8.06 23.72 -0.30
C LYS A 308 -8.19 23.51 -1.81
N ILE A 309 -7.06 23.25 -2.47
CA ILE A 309 -6.98 22.82 -3.87
C ILE A 309 -6.82 21.30 -3.83
N HIS A 310 -7.68 20.56 -4.52
CA HIS A 310 -7.65 19.08 -4.51
C HIS A 310 -7.50 18.53 -5.92
N ILE A 311 -6.36 17.92 -6.19
CA ILE A 311 -6.06 17.20 -7.44
C ILE A 311 -6.28 15.72 -7.18
N ASP A 312 -7.26 15.12 -7.88
CA ASP A 312 -7.55 13.69 -7.79
C ASP A 312 -8.10 13.18 -9.14
N ILE A 313 -7.75 11.95 -9.50
CA ILE A 313 -8.26 11.30 -10.71
C ILE A 313 -9.68 10.75 -10.51
N ASP A 314 -10.06 10.46 -9.27
CA ASP A 314 -11.36 9.91 -8.91
C ASP A 314 -12.34 11.02 -8.49
N PRO A 315 -13.35 11.35 -9.31
CA PRO A 315 -14.32 12.37 -8.97
C PRO A 315 -15.12 12.04 -7.70
N SER A 316 -15.23 10.77 -7.31
CA SER A 316 -15.94 10.36 -6.10
C SER A 316 -15.18 10.71 -4.81
N SER A 317 -13.88 10.98 -4.89
CA SER A 317 -13.06 11.44 -3.77
C SER A 317 -13.26 12.92 -3.45
N ILE A 318 -13.74 13.71 -4.45
CA ILE A 318 -13.93 15.15 -4.29
C ILE A 318 -15.09 15.46 -3.34
N ASN A 319 -14.82 16.28 -2.32
CA ASN A 319 -15.80 16.68 -1.30
C ASN A 319 -16.39 15.51 -0.48
N LYS A 320 -15.79 14.33 -0.51
CA LYS A 320 -16.27 13.16 0.19
C LYS A 320 -16.18 13.32 1.71
N ASN A 321 -14.99 13.67 2.22
CA ASN A 321 -14.71 13.83 3.64
C ASN A 321 -14.51 15.29 4.02
N ILE A 322 -13.78 16.05 3.21
CA ILE A 322 -13.47 17.47 3.41
C ILE A 322 -13.98 18.26 2.21
N ARG A 323 -14.68 19.36 2.47
CA ARG A 323 -15.04 20.30 1.41
C ARG A 323 -13.81 21.06 0.92
N VAL A 324 -13.65 21.13 -0.39
CA VAL A 324 -12.53 21.81 -1.03
C VAL A 324 -13.01 23.04 -1.82
N ASP A 325 -12.16 24.08 -1.89
CA ASP A 325 -12.49 25.32 -2.60
C ASP A 325 -12.30 25.19 -4.11
N LEU A 326 -11.31 24.37 -4.52
CA LEU A 326 -10.95 24.21 -5.93
C LEU A 326 -10.64 22.73 -6.23
N PRO A 327 -11.60 21.97 -6.76
CA PRO A 327 -11.33 20.61 -7.26
C PRO A 327 -10.71 20.66 -8.66
N ILE A 328 -9.73 19.80 -8.92
CA ILE A 328 -9.14 19.56 -10.24
C ILE A 328 -9.15 18.06 -10.49
N ILE A 329 -10.09 17.58 -11.32
CA ILE A 329 -10.17 16.18 -11.67
C ILE A 329 -9.20 15.90 -12.81
N GLY A 330 -8.24 15.00 -12.57
CA GLY A 330 -7.23 14.61 -13.53
C GLY A 330 -6.13 13.76 -12.91
N ASP A 331 -5.33 13.14 -13.74
CA ASP A 331 -4.13 12.41 -13.32
C ASP A 331 -3.10 13.36 -12.71
N CYS A 332 -2.45 12.93 -11.63
CA CYS A 332 -1.52 13.80 -10.88
C CYS A 332 -0.36 14.29 -11.74
N GLY A 333 0.24 13.44 -12.56
CA GLY A 333 1.36 13.82 -13.44
C GLY A 333 0.94 14.85 -14.48
N ASN A 334 -0.19 14.62 -15.15
CA ASN A 334 -0.72 15.55 -16.14
C ASN A 334 -1.03 16.91 -15.52
N VAL A 335 -1.74 16.93 -14.38
CA VAL A 335 -2.12 18.19 -13.71
C VAL A 335 -0.91 18.92 -13.14
N LEU A 336 0.06 18.20 -12.55
CA LEU A 336 1.29 18.80 -12.03
C LEU A 336 2.13 19.41 -13.15
N GLY A 337 2.23 18.74 -14.32
CA GLY A 337 2.93 19.28 -15.49
C GLY A 337 2.33 20.60 -15.98
N ASP A 338 1.02 20.62 -16.18
CA ASP A 338 0.31 21.82 -16.61
C ASP A 338 0.39 22.95 -15.55
N LEU A 339 0.22 22.63 -14.27
CA LEU A 339 0.31 23.57 -13.16
C LEU A 339 1.70 24.20 -13.06
N LEU A 340 2.74 23.39 -13.19
CA LEU A 340 4.13 23.83 -13.15
C LEU A 340 4.46 24.75 -14.33
N GLN A 341 3.99 24.42 -15.54
CA GLN A 341 4.15 25.24 -16.72
C GLN A 341 3.50 26.61 -16.53
N VAL A 342 2.25 26.66 -16.08
CA VAL A 342 1.54 27.92 -15.83
C VAL A 342 2.21 28.72 -14.71
N PHE A 343 2.62 28.05 -13.62
CA PHE A 343 3.29 28.72 -12.50
C PHE A 343 4.58 29.42 -12.94
N LYS A 344 5.42 28.76 -13.73
CA LYS A 344 6.67 29.34 -14.26
C LYS A 344 6.43 30.51 -15.22
N ALA A 345 5.37 30.45 -16.01
CA ALA A 345 5.07 31.47 -17.02
C ALA A 345 4.37 32.71 -16.43
N GLU A 346 3.44 32.53 -15.51
CA GLU A 346 2.48 33.55 -15.12
C GLU A 346 2.61 34.02 -13.65
N ALA A 347 3.27 33.23 -12.78
CA ALA A 347 3.29 33.49 -11.34
C ALA A 347 4.65 33.99 -10.83
N LYS A 348 4.60 34.81 -9.77
CA LYS A 348 5.78 35.14 -8.97
C LYS A 348 5.79 34.24 -7.73
N LYS A 349 6.97 33.74 -7.37
CA LYS A 349 7.18 33.02 -6.12
C LYS A 349 6.78 33.90 -4.93
N PRO A 350 5.88 33.45 -4.04
CA PRO A 350 5.50 34.23 -2.87
C PRO A 350 6.63 34.31 -1.85
N ASP A 351 6.69 35.39 -1.07
CA ASP A 351 7.60 35.46 0.08
C ASP A 351 6.97 34.77 1.30
N ILE A 352 7.52 33.60 1.64
CA ILE A 352 7.06 32.74 2.75
C ILE A 352 8.14 32.59 3.84
N LYS A 353 9.08 33.54 3.95
CA LYS A 353 10.15 33.47 4.96
C LYS A 353 9.61 33.41 6.39
N ALA A 354 8.59 34.22 6.71
CA ALA A 354 7.96 34.21 8.03
C ALA A 354 7.31 32.84 8.34
N TRP A 355 6.71 32.20 7.33
CA TRP A 355 6.15 30.87 7.47
C TRP A 355 7.20 29.81 7.78
N TRP A 356 8.33 29.85 7.08
CA TRP A 356 9.45 28.95 7.37
C TRP A 356 10.08 29.21 8.75
N GLN A 357 10.07 30.45 9.25
CA GLN A 357 10.52 30.74 10.62
C GLN A 357 9.61 30.09 11.67
N GLU A 358 8.29 30.13 11.46
CA GLU A 358 7.31 29.49 12.33
C GLU A 358 7.47 27.94 12.29
N ILE A 359 7.60 27.37 11.10
CA ILE A 359 7.85 25.92 10.92
C ILE A 359 9.17 25.51 11.61
N ALA A 360 10.21 26.31 11.53
CA ALA A 360 11.49 26.03 12.20
C ALA A 360 11.36 25.95 13.72
N GLN A 361 10.48 26.76 14.34
CA GLN A 361 10.18 26.67 15.77
C GLN A 361 9.49 25.34 16.11
N TRP A 362 8.59 24.85 15.25
CA TRP A 362 7.94 23.56 15.45
C TRP A 362 8.91 22.39 15.27
N ARG A 363 9.80 22.45 14.28
CA ARG A 363 10.87 21.45 14.09
C ARG A 363 11.82 21.36 15.26
N ALA A 364 12.09 22.51 15.93
CA ALA A 364 12.97 22.54 17.09
C ALA A 364 12.45 21.72 18.28
N ARG A 365 11.14 21.37 18.30
CA ARG A 365 10.60 20.46 19.32
C ARG A 365 11.12 19.03 19.19
N ASN A 366 11.62 18.64 18.01
CA ASN A 366 12.14 17.31 17.73
C ASN A 366 11.17 16.19 18.15
N SER A 367 9.97 16.23 17.60
CA SER A 367 8.82 15.42 18.04
C SER A 367 8.99 13.91 17.90
N LEU A 368 9.98 13.46 17.14
CA LEU A 368 10.37 12.04 17.03
C LEU A 368 11.52 11.66 17.97
N SER A 369 11.93 12.54 18.87
CA SER A 369 12.99 12.22 19.84
C SER A 369 12.55 11.11 20.79
N TYR A 370 13.51 10.27 21.17
CA TYR A 370 13.34 9.21 22.17
C TYR A 370 14.61 9.09 23.02
N ARG A 371 14.49 8.52 24.23
CA ARG A 371 15.62 8.33 25.14
C ARG A 371 16.33 7.02 24.81
N LYS A 372 17.56 7.10 24.32
CA LYS A 372 18.38 5.89 24.08
C LYS A 372 18.56 5.09 25.38
N ASN A 373 18.51 3.78 25.23
CA ASN A 373 18.73 2.82 26.31
C ASN A 373 19.89 1.90 25.92
N ASN A 374 20.77 1.57 26.85
CA ASN A 374 21.93 0.73 26.57
C ASN A 374 21.65 -0.77 26.82
N ASP A 375 20.58 -1.08 27.53
CA ASP A 375 20.24 -2.46 27.92
C ASP A 375 19.11 -3.08 27.10
N ILE A 376 18.19 -2.22 26.60
CA ILE A 376 16.99 -2.65 25.88
C ILE A 376 16.94 -1.95 24.52
N ILE A 377 16.73 -2.71 23.45
CA ILE A 377 16.52 -2.15 22.11
C ILE A 377 15.18 -1.42 22.08
N LEU A 378 15.19 -0.14 21.74
CA LEU A 378 13.98 0.60 21.45
C LEU A 378 13.57 0.37 20.00
N PRO A 379 12.27 0.23 19.69
CA PRO A 379 11.82 -0.01 18.32
C PRO A 379 12.22 1.12 17.36
N GLN A 380 12.20 2.39 17.81
CA GLN A 380 12.67 3.54 17.04
C GLN A 380 14.15 3.38 16.67
N TYR A 381 14.99 3.01 17.65
CA TYR A 381 16.41 2.77 17.44
C TYR A 381 16.66 1.61 16.46
N ALA A 382 15.89 0.54 16.58
CA ALA A 382 16.02 -0.60 15.66
C ALA A 382 15.77 -0.18 14.19
N ILE A 383 14.74 0.64 13.94
CA ILE A 383 14.43 1.15 12.59
C ILE A 383 15.48 2.15 12.11
N GLU A 384 15.94 3.06 12.95
CA GLU A 384 17.05 3.98 12.58
C GLU A 384 18.31 3.22 12.17
N ARG A 385 18.69 2.19 12.96
CA ARG A 385 19.86 1.36 12.62
C ARG A 385 19.66 0.59 11.33
N LEU A 386 18.45 0.04 11.11
CA LEU A 386 18.11 -0.63 9.87
C LEU A 386 18.26 0.31 8.68
N PHE A 387 17.71 1.53 8.76
CA PHE A 387 17.83 2.55 7.72
C PHE A 387 19.30 2.91 7.44
N GLU A 388 20.08 3.23 8.48
CA GLU A 388 21.48 3.61 8.32
C GLU A 388 22.34 2.51 7.68
N LEU A 389 22.10 1.25 8.04
CA LEU A 389 22.87 0.10 7.53
C LEU A 389 22.42 -0.37 6.13
N THR A 390 21.25 0.09 5.67
CA THR A 390 20.75 -0.15 4.32
C THR A 390 20.94 1.04 3.39
N ARG A 391 21.40 2.18 3.90
CA ARG A 391 21.63 3.40 3.10
C ARG A 391 22.55 3.12 1.91
N GLY A 392 22.14 3.57 0.72
CA GLY A 392 22.85 3.37 -0.53
C GLY A 392 22.69 1.99 -1.17
N LYS A 393 21.88 1.11 -0.57
CA LYS A 393 21.47 -0.16 -1.19
C LYS A 393 20.12 0.01 -1.89
N ASP A 394 19.92 -0.77 -2.95
CA ASP A 394 18.62 -0.87 -3.61
C ASP A 394 17.65 -1.66 -2.72
N THR A 395 16.92 -0.93 -1.87
CA THR A 395 16.13 -1.51 -0.78
C THR A 395 14.64 -1.23 -0.97
N TYR A 396 13.83 -2.26 -0.81
CA TYR A 396 12.38 -2.22 -0.75
C TYR A 396 11.91 -2.61 0.65
N ILE A 397 10.97 -1.86 1.19
CA ILE A 397 10.38 -2.11 2.50
C ILE A 397 8.92 -2.48 2.34
N THR A 398 8.55 -3.64 2.86
CA THR A 398 7.16 -4.00 3.15
C THR A 398 6.92 -3.93 4.64
N THR A 399 5.69 -3.79 5.08
CA THR A 399 5.37 -3.86 6.49
C THR A 399 4.10 -4.65 6.77
N GLU A 400 4.10 -5.33 7.86
CA GLU A 400 2.87 -5.74 8.54
C GLU A 400 2.18 -4.52 9.17
N VAL A 401 0.96 -4.68 9.70
CA VAL A 401 0.18 -3.58 10.30
C VAL A 401 0.26 -3.59 11.82
N GLY A 402 0.62 -2.45 12.39
CA GLY A 402 0.77 -2.25 13.83
C GLY A 402 1.71 -1.09 14.18
N GLN A 403 2.24 -1.07 15.41
CA GLN A 403 3.22 -0.06 15.83
C GLN A 403 4.48 -0.07 14.97
N HIS A 404 4.96 -1.25 14.57
CA HIS A 404 6.12 -1.44 13.69
C HIS A 404 5.96 -0.72 12.34
N GLN A 405 4.75 -0.71 11.77
CA GLN A 405 4.40 0.05 10.56
C GLN A 405 4.59 1.56 10.78
N MET A 406 4.12 2.08 11.92
CA MET A 406 4.24 3.50 12.24
C MET A 406 5.68 3.90 12.52
N TRP A 407 6.43 3.10 13.28
CA TRP A 407 7.86 3.36 13.49
C TRP A 407 8.66 3.29 12.18
N ALA A 408 8.33 2.33 11.29
CA ALA A 408 8.95 2.30 9.97
C ALA A 408 8.65 3.57 9.16
N ALA A 409 7.41 4.05 9.17
CA ALA A 409 7.02 5.27 8.48
C ALA A 409 7.67 6.55 9.06
N GLN A 410 7.95 6.56 10.37
CA GLN A 410 8.54 7.70 11.07
C GLN A 410 10.07 7.75 10.98
N PHE A 411 10.73 6.59 11.08
CA PHE A 411 12.18 6.49 11.31
C PHE A 411 12.96 5.90 10.11
N PHE A 412 12.28 5.35 9.10
CA PHE A 412 12.92 4.94 7.85
C PHE A 412 12.74 6.04 6.79
N GLY A 413 13.84 6.54 6.25
CA GLY A 413 13.82 7.61 5.25
C GLY A 413 13.59 7.07 3.84
N PHE A 414 12.47 7.40 3.19
CA PHE A 414 12.16 7.00 1.82
C PHE A 414 12.56 8.10 0.84
N GLU A 415 13.51 7.81 -0.04
CA GLU A 415 14.06 8.75 -1.02
C GLU A 415 13.38 8.65 -2.40
N GLU A 416 12.84 7.47 -2.72
CA GLU A 416 12.31 7.15 -4.04
C GLU A 416 10.88 6.57 -3.93
N PRO A 417 10.01 6.82 -4.96
CA PRO A 417 8.72 6.16 -5.04
C PRO A 417 8.87 4.64 -5.23
N HIS A 418 7.80 3.89 -4.99
CA HIS A 418 7.76 2.44 -5.14
C HIS A 418 8.73 1.65 -4.22
N ARG A 419 9.20 2.28 -3.12
CA ARG A 419 10.09 1.62 -2.13
C ARG A 419 9.38 1.29 -0.82
N TRP A 420 8.13 1.68 -0.68
CA TRP A 420 7.31 1.51 0.51
C TRP A 420 5.99 0.81 0.18
N MET A 421 5.77 -0.39 0.71
CA MET A 421 4.56 -1.19 0.53
C MET A 421 3.96 -1.53 1.90
N THR A 422 2.73 -1.10 2.14
CA THR A 422 2.03 -1.33 3.40
C THR A 422 0.52 -1.29 3.16
N SER A 423 -0.26 -1.98 3.97
CA SER A 423 -1.71 -1.85 3.99
C SER A 423 -2.09 -0.58 4.75
N GLY A 424 -2.42 0.49 4.01
CA GLY A 424 -2.72 1.80 4.61
C GLY A 424 -4.20 2.05 4.81
N GLY A 425 -5.04 1.62 3.88
CA GLY A 425 -6.47 1.87 3.91
C GLY A 425 -7.26 0.83 4.69
N LEU A 426 -7.02 -0.45 4.46
CA LEU A 426 -7.69 -1.54 5.17
C LEU A 426 -7.00 -1.87 6.49
N GLY A 427 -5.68 -1.80 6.55
CA GLY A 427 -4.92 -2.10 7.76
C GLY A 427 -4.76 -3.61 8.01
N THR A 428 -4.45 -4.36 6.98
CA THR A 428 -4.41 -5.82 7.00
C THR A 428 -3.15 -6.34 7.70
N MET A 429 -3.28 -6.93 8.87
CA MET A 429 -2.24 -7.76 9.47
C MET A 429 -2.07 -9.03 8.60
N GLY A 430 -0.81 -9.42 8.34
CA GLY A 430 -0.49 -10.51 7.42
C GLY A 430 -0.23 -10.05 5.97
N TYR A 431 -0.18 -8.74 5.71
CA TYR A 431 0.13 -8.17 4.39
C TYR A 431 1.63 -8.25 4.05
N GLY A 432 2.50 -7.94 5.02
CA GLY A 432 3.90 -7.60 4.77
C GLY A 432 4.73 -8.71 4.16
N LEU A 433 4.71 -9.91 4.74
CA LEU A 433 5.47 -11.06 4.27
C LEU A 433 5.09 -11.50 2.84
N PRO A 434 3.82 -11.75 2.50
CA PRO A 434 3.47 -12.10 1.12
C PRO A 434 3.72 -10.93 0.14
N ALA A 435 3.53 -9.68 0.54
CA ALA A 435 3.91 -8.53 -0.30
C ALA A 435 5.41 -8.53 -0.59
N ALA A 436 6.27 -8.87 0.41
CA ALA A 436 7.71 -9.01 0.21
C ALA A 436 8.06 -10.09 -0.83
N LEU A 437 7.31 -11.20 -0.87
CA LEU A 437 7.48 -12.21 -1.92
C LEU A 437 7.25 -11.60 -3.31
N GLY A 438 6.14 -10.90 -3.50
CA GLY A 438 5.81 -10.26 -4.77
C GLY A 438 6.85 -9.24 -5.20
N VAL A 439 7.36 -8.44 -4.26
CA VAL A 439 8.47 -7.50 -4.50
C VAL A 439 9.74 -8.23 -4.90
N GLN A 440 10.12 -9.29 -4.16
CA GLN A 440 11.37 -10.02 -4.44
C GLN A 440 11.31 -10.81 -5.75
N VAL A 441 10.15 -11.29 -6.16
CA VAL A 441 9.94 -11.89 -7.49
C VAL A 441 10.22 -10.88 -8.59
N ALA A 442 9.72 -9.66 -8.45
CA ALA A 442 9.94 -8.58 -9.41
C ALA A 442 11.38 -8.03 -9.40
N HIS A 443 12.04 -8.04 -8.24
CA HIS A 443 13.35 -7.40 -8.00
C HIS A 443 14.32 -8.40 -7.36
N ARG A 444 14.71 -9.42 -8.11
CA ARG A 444 15.51 -10.58 -7.64
C ARG A 444 16.82 -10.20 -6.94
N ASP A 445 17.48 -9.14 -7.40
CA ASP A 445 18.80 -8.70 -6.91
C ASP A 445 18.73 -7.62 -5.82
N SER A 446 17.56 -7.08 -5.55
CA SER A 446 17.35 -6.03 -4.57
C SER A 446 17.24 -6.58 -3.15
N LEU A 447 17.49 -5.72 -2.16
CA LEU A 447 17.27 -6.04 -0.75
C LEU A 447 15.81 -5.78 -0.39
N VAL A 448 15.05 -6.84 -0.12
CA VAL A 448 13.64 -6.74 0.31
C VAL A 448 13.53 -7.06 1.79
N ILE A 449 12.97 -6.14 2.56
CA ILE A 449 12.81 -6.27 4.01
C ILE A 449 11.35 -6.09 4.38
N ASP A 450 10.76 -7.09 5.01
CA ASP A 450 9.48 -7.00 5.69
C ASP A 450 9.68 -6.59 7.14
N ILE A 451 9.16 -5.44 7.55
CA ILE A 451 9.18 -4.98 8.94
C ILE A 451 7.89 -5.46 9.61
N ALA A 452 8.02 -6.46 10.46
CA ALA A 452 6.91 -7.20 11.03
C ALA A 452 6.75 -6.99 12.54
N GLY A 453 5.55 -7.27 13.04
CA GLY A 453 5.31 -7.52 14.46
C GLY A 453 5.25 -9.01 14.75
N ASP A 454 5.50 -9.38 16.00
CA ASP A 454 5.49 -10.77 16.46
C ASP A 454 4.13 -11.47 16.32
N ALA A 455 3.03 -10.74 16.44
CA ALA A 455 1.68 -11.26 16.23
C ALA A 455 1.29 -11.32 14.74
N SER A 456 1.60 -10.28 13.98
CA SER A 456 1.15 -10.15 12.58
C SER A 456 1.86 -11.11 11.63
N VAL A 457 3.17 -11.35 11.81
CA VAL A 457 3.93 -12.29 10.98
C VAL A 457 3.37 -13.72 11.04
N GLN A 458 2.74 -14.10 12.15
CA GLN A 458 2.15 -15.43 12.31
C GLN A 458 0.92 -15.66 11.43
N MET A 459 0.26 -14.59 10.94
CA MET A 459 -0.96 -14.71 10.13
C MET A 459 -0.69 -15.26 8.73
N THR A 460 0.53 -15.06 8.20
CA THR A 460 0.94 -15.51 6.87
C THR A 460 2.31 -16.20 6.86
N MET A 461 2.78 -16.68 8.02
CA MET A 461 4.11 -17.29 8.18
C MET A 461 4.36 -18.49 7.26
N GLN A 462 3.31 -19.18 6.79
CA GLN A 462 3.40 -20.28 5.84
C GLN A 462 4.08 -19.86 4.52
N GLU A 463 4.05 -18.59 4.19
CA GLU A 463 4.69 -18.06 2.99
C GLU A 463 6.22 -18.05 3.07
N MET A 464 6.81 -18.32 4.24
CA MET A 464 8.24 -18.64 4.35
C MET A 464 8.61 -19.87 3.52
N SER A 465 7.71 -20.84 3.40
CA SER A 465 7.93 -21.99 2.49
C SER A 465 7.98 -21.57 1.02
N THR A 466 7.18 -20.57 0.63
CA THR A 466 7.22 -19.99 -0.72
C THR A 466 8.56 -19.31 -0.95
N ALA A 467 9.03 -18.50 0.01
CA ALA A 467 10.33 -17.83 -0.08
C ALA A 467 11.49 -18.82 -0.25
N VAL A 468 11.47 -19.94 0.49
CA VAL A 468 12.51 -20.98 0.39
C VAL A 468 12.40 -21.72 -0.94
N GLN A 469 11.20 -22.08 -1.39
CA GLN A 469 11.00 -22.82 -2.64
C GLN A 469 11.52 -22.07 -3.87
N TYR A 470 11.34 -20.75 -3.91
CA TYR A 470 11.74 -19.91 -5.05
C TYR A 470 13.05 -19.15 -4.81
N GLU A 471 13.80 -19.53 -3.76
CA GLU A 471 15.10 -18.95 -3.39
C GLU A 471 15.04 -17.42 -3.28
N LEU A 472 13.96 -16.88 -2.69
CA LEU A 472 13.74 -15.45 -2.51
C LEU A 472 14.39 -14.97 -1.21
N PRO A 473 15.51 -14.21 -1.24
CA PRO A 473 16.29 -13.87 -0.06
C PRO A 473 15.69 -12.74 0.78
N ILE A 474 14.37 -12.75 0.99
CA ILE A 474 13.66 -11.75 1.80
C ILE A 474 14.16 -11.73 3.24
N LYS A 475 14.06 -10.57 3.88
CA LYS A 475 14.42 -10.35 5.28
C LYS A 475 13.19 -10.00 6.08
N ILE A 476 12.77 -10.87 6.98
CA ILE A 476 11.64 -10.65 7.87
C ILE A 476 12.20 -10.10 9.19
N PHE A 477 12.07 -8.79 9.40
CA PHE A 477 12.60 -8.06 10.55
C PHE A 477 11.50 -7.85 11.59
N ILE A 478 11.43 -8.71 12.59
CA ILE A 478 10.39 -8.70 13.62
C ILE A 478 10.77 -7.73 14.74
N LEU A 479 9.97 -6.69 14.97
CA LEU A 479 9.99 -5.90 16.21
C LEU A 479 9.15 -6.64 17.27
N ASN A 480 9.79 -7.51 18.03
CA ASN A 480 9.15 -8.40 18.98
C ASN A 480 9.01 -7.74 20.35
N ASN A 481 7.84 -7.24 20.65
CA ASN A 481 7.48 -6.62 21.92
C ASN A 481 6.48 -7.46 22.74
N GLN A 482 6.11 -8.65 22.29
CA GLN A 482 5.13 -9.57 22.87
C GLN A 482 3.71 -9.02 22.96
N TYR A 483 3.38 -7.98 22.20
CA TYR A 483 2.06 -7.37 22.21
C TYR A 483 1.53 -7.11 20.79
N MET A 484 0.23 -7.17 20.64
CA MET A 484 -0.46 -6.44 19.58
C MET A 484 -0.37 -4.95 19.94
N GLY A 485 0.79 -4.35 19.63
CA GLY A 485 1.25 -3.12 20.25
C GLY A 485 0.34 -1.92 20.03
N MET A 486 -0.28 -1.77 18.85
CA MET A 486 -1.22 -0.67 18.60
C MET A 486 -2.51 -0.84 19.42
N VAL A 487 -3.04 -2.06 19.52
CA VAL A 487 -4.21 -2.37 20.36
C VAL A 487 -3.89 -2.08 21.82
N ARG A 488 -2.73 -2.54 22.30
CA ARG A 488 -2.24 -2.27 23.67
C ARG A 488 -2.12 -0.77 23.94
N GLN A 489 -1.53 0.01 23.00
CA GLN A 489 -1.38 1.46 23.14
C GLN A 489 -2.75 2.16 23.30
N TRP A 490 -3.75 1.77 22.50
CA TRP A 490 -5.09 2.33 22.61
C TRP A 490 -5.77 1.94 23.92
N GLN A 491 -5.63 0.68 24.36
CA GLN A 491 -6.12 0.24 25.67
C GLN A 491 -5.48 1.00 26.82
N GLN A 492 -4.18 1.24 26.74
CA GLN A 492 -3.44 2.02 27.73
C GLN A 492 -3.92 3.47 27.77
N LEU A 493 -3.94 4.16 26.64
CA LEU A 493 -4.18 5.61 26.58
C LEU A 493 -5.66 5.98 26.66
N LEU A 494 -6.56 5.16 26.11
CA LEU A 494 -7.98 5.53 25.92
C LEU A 494 -8.95 4.68 26.76
N HIS A 495 -8.50 3.53 27.27
CA HIS A 495 -9.35 2.61 28.03
C HIS A 495 -8.85 2.35 29.46
N GLY A 496 -8.18 3.33 30.08
CA GLY A 496 -7.74 3.27 31.47
C GLY A 496 -6.79 2.12 31.77
N ASN A 497 -5.88 1.81 30.84
CA ASN A 497 -4.89 0.74 30.94
C ASN A 497 -5.48 -0.67 31.19
N ARG A 498 -6.72 -0.91 30.75
CA ARG A 498 -7.36 -2.23 30.82
C ARG A 498 -6.92 -3.06 29.63
N LEU A 499 -5.77 -3.71 29.74
CA LEU A 499 -5.15 -4.51 28.69
C LEU A 499 -5.88 -5.85 28.55
N SER A 500 -6.74 -5.97 27.56
CA SER A 500 -7.53 -7.18 27.28
C SER A 500 -7.07 -7.83 25.99
N HIS A 501 -6.56 -9.07 26.09
CA HIS A 501 -6.17 -9.92 24.95
C HIS A 501 -5.20 -9.27 23.93
N SER A 502 -4.39 -8.32 24.36
CA SER A 502 -3.36 -7.68 23.55
C SER A 502 -1.94 -8.20 23.82
N TYR A 503 -1.76 -9.03 24.84
CA TYR A 503 -0.49 -9.68 25.20
C TYR A 503 -0.43 -11.10 24.62
N SER A 504 0.70 -11.44 23.99
CA SER A 504 0.99 -12.76 23.46
C SER A 504 1.87 -13.52 24.44
N GLU A 505 1.26 -14.26 25.38
CA GLU A 505 1.96 -15.00 26.41
C GLU A 505 2.82 -16.14 25.83
N ALA A 506 2.29 -16.85 24.83
CA ALA A 506 2.92 -17.98 24.17
C ALA A 506 3.29 -17.65 22.71
N LEU A 507 4.43 -16.99 22.52
CA LEU A 507 5.01 -16.81 21.19
C LEU A 507 5.90 -17.99 20.80
N PRO A 508 5.99 -18.34 19.50
CA PRO A 508 6.98 -19.29 19.02
C PRO A 508 8.41 -18.77 19.26
N ASP A 509 9.36 -19.66 19.42
CA ASP A 509 10.76 -19.31 19.24
C ASP A 509 11.02 -19.05 17.74
N PHE A 510 11.10 -17.79 17.34
CA PHE A 510 11.22 -17.40 15.94
C PHE A 510 12.51 -17.90 15.26
N VAL A 511 13.59 -18.16 16.03
CA VAL A 511 14.82 -18.74 15.48
C VAL A 511 14.58 -20.21 15.12
N LYS A 512 13.93 -20.98 16.00
CA LYS A 512 13.55 -22.36 15.70
C LYS A 512 12.49 -22.45 14.61
N LEU A 513 11.56 -21.49 14.57
CA LEU A 513 10.55 -21.40 13.53
C LEU A 513 11.20 -21.18 12.15
N ALA A 514 12.19 -20.28 12.08
CA ALA A 514 12.96 -20.07 10.87
C ALA A 514 13.61 -21.37 10.37
N ASP A 515 14.28 -22.09 11.24
CA ASP A 515 14.93 -23.36 10.92
C ASP A 515 13.92 -24.40 10.41
N ALA A 516 12.75 -24.51 11.06
CA ALA A 516 11.69 -25.43 10.65
C ALA A 516 11.16 -25.13 9.22
N PHE A 517 11.17 -23.89 8.78
CA PHE A 517 10.81 -23.50 7.41
C PHE A 517 11.98 -23.53 6.42
N GLY A 518 13.22 -23.80 6.87
CA GLY A 518 14.41 -23.75 6.03
C GLY A 518 14.97 -22.34 5.81
N CYS A 519 14.51 -21.35 6.58
CA CYS A 519 15.05 -20.01 6.65
C CYS A 519 16.25 -19.94 7.60
N VAL A 520 16.96 -18.82 7.61
CA VAL A 520 18.00 -18.54 8.62
C VAL A 520 17.38 -17.72 9.76
N GLY A 521 17.51 -18.22 10.98
CA GLY A 521 17.04 -17.51 12.19
C GLY A 521 18.15 -16.69 12.82
N LEU A 522 17.89 -15.41 13.08
CA LEU A 522 18.77 -14.52 13.83
C LEU A 522 18.02 -13.87 14.99
N ARG A 523 18.76 -13.45 16.03
CA ARG A 523 18.18 -12.73 17.18
C ARG A 523 19.11 -11.65 17.69
N ALA A 524 18.54 -10.48 18.04
CA ALA A 524 19.21 -9.46 18.82
C ALA A 524 18.35 -9.12 20.06
N ILE A 525 19.02 -8.98 21.22
CA ILE A 525 18.36 -8.70 22.51
C ILE A 525 18.87 -7.38 23.08
N LYS A 526 20.13 -7.03 22.85
CA LYS A 526 20.77 -5.82 23.34
C LYS A 526 21.14 -4.87 22.22
N PRO A 527 21.15 -3.55 22.46
CA PRO A 527 21.58 -2.57 21.48
C PRO A 527 22.99 -2.81 20.92
N SER A 528 23.91 -3.36 21.74
CA SER A 528 25.28 -3.72 21.33
C SER A 528 25.34 -4.77 20.23
N ASP A 529 24.34 -5.64 20.15
CA ASP A 529 24.33 -6.78 19.24
C ASP A 529 23.66 -6.44 17.90
N LEU A 530 22.84 -5.37 17.90
CA LEU A 530 21.90 -5.07 16.82
C LEU A 530 22.58 -4.82 15.47
N ASP A 531 23.60 -3.96 15.44
CA ASP A 531 24.31 -3.61 14.20
C ASP A 531 24.99 -4.81 13.55
N GLY A 532 25.61 -5.66 14.37
CA GLY A 532 26.25 -6.90 13.90
C GLY A 532 25.23 -7.85 13.27
N ALA A 533 24.11 -8.05 13.96
CA ALA A 533 23.04 -8.94 13.51
C ALA A 533 22.32 -8.40 12.26
N ILE A 534 22.09 -7.08 12.13
CA ILE A 534 21.53 -6.49 10.90
C ILE A 534 22.50 -6.67 9.71
N LYS A 535 23.79 -6.43 9.90
CA LYS A 535 24.79 -6.65 8.83
C LYS A 535 24.84 -8.10 8.38
N GLU A 536 24.78 -9.03 9.34
CA GLU A 536 24.71 -10.46 9.05
C GLU A 536 23.43 -10.79 8.26
N MET A 537 22.26 -10.34 8.73
CA MET A 537 20.98 -10.51 8.02
C MET A 537 21.06 -10.04 6.56
N ILE A 538 21.61 -8.86 6.31
CA ILE A 538 21.75 -8.29 4.97
C ILE A 538 22.69 -9.12 4.08
N SER A 539 23.74 -9.70 4.65
CA SER A 539 24.76 -10.46 3.89
C SER A 539 24.29 -11.85 3.42
N ILE A 540 23.33 -12.44 4.11
CA ILE A 540 22.81 -13.79 3.84
C ILE A 540 21.98 -13.79 2.56
N LYS A 541 22.27 -14.70 1.62
CA LYS A 541 21.57 -14.86 0.34
C LYS A 541 20.41 -15.88 0.40
N ARG A 542 19.79 -16.00 1.56
CA ARG A 542 18.65 -16.88 1.85
C ARG A 542 17.58 -16.07 2.59
N PRO A 543 16.32 -16.57 2.67
CA PRO A 543 15.31 -15.99 3.56
C PRO A 543 15.82 -15.95 5.01
N VAL A 544 15.64 -14.83 5.68
CA VAL A 544 16.04 -14.63 7.08
C VAL A 544 14.84 -14.21 7.91
N LEU A 545 14.63 -14.86 9.05
CA LEU A 545 13.70 -14.41 10.09
C LEU A 545 14.52 -13.84 11.25
N PHE A 546 14.43 -12.54 11.46
CA PHE A 546 15.22 -11.82 12.46
C PHE A 546 14.35 -11.39 13.64
N ASP A 547 14.51 -12.05 14.79
CA ASP A 547 13.80 -11.76 16.04
C ASP A 547 14.52 -10.60 16.80
N CYS A 548 14.10 -9.38 16.55
CA CYS A 548 14.59 -8.20 17.28
C CYS A 548 13.72 -7.99 18.53
N ARG A 549 14.27 -8.35 19.71
CA ARG A 549 13.60 -8.15 20.99
C ARG A 549 13.64 -6.68 21.39
N VAL A 550 12.48 -6.03 21.41
CA VAL A 550 12.38 -4.61 21.70
C VAL A 550 11.58 -4.32 22.97
N ALA A 551 11.65 -3.06 23.44
CA ALA A 551 10.91 -2.62 24.60
C ALA A 551 9.40 -2.92 24.47
N ALA A 552 8.83 -3.60 25.48
CA ALA A 552 7.48 -4.15 25.42
C ALA A 552 6.38 -3.08 25.43
N LEU A 553 6.59 -1.99 26.20
CA LEU A 553 5.54 -1.00 26.47
C LEU A 553 5.76 0.34 25.74
N GLU A 554 6.64 0.38 24.75
CA GLU A 554 6.89 1.60 23.96
C GLU A 554 5.65 1.99 23.16
N ASN A 555 5.41 3.31 23.05
CA ASN A 555 4.26 3.87 22.31
C ASN A 555 4.73 4.63 21.07
N CYS A 556 3.88 4.63 20.03
CA CYS A 556 4.09 5.45 18.83
C CYS A 556 3.63 6.88 19.10
N PHE A 557 4.57 7.80 19.20
CA PHE A 557 4.35 9.23 19.30
C PHE A 557 5.08 9.99 18.17
N PRO A 558 4.58 11.19 17.78
CA PRO A 558 3.33 11.84 18.18
C PRO A 558 2.08 11.01 17.91
N MET A 559 0.98 11.32 18.60
CA MET A 559 -0.32 10.70 18.34
C MET A 559 -1.43 11.74 18.45
N ILE A 560 -2.27 11.85 17.41
CA ILE A 560 -3.54 12.57 17.48
C ILE A 560 -4.61 11.57 17.93
N PRO A 561 -5.17 11.69 19.14
CA PRO A 561 -6.24 10.80 19.59
C PRO A 561 -7.49 10.95 18.71
N SER A 562 -8.29 9.89 18.63
CA SER A 562 -9.56 9.93 17.89
C SER A 562 -10.45 11.10 18.35
N GLY A 563 -11.03 11.83 17.41
CA GLY A 563 -11.88 13.00 17.67
C GLY A 563 -11.13 14.27 18.08
N LYS A 564 -9.81 14.31 18.01
CA LYS A 564 -8.96 15.48 18.26
C LYS A 564 -8.51 16.16 16.98
N ALA A 565 -8.16 17.45 17.09
CA ALA A 565 -7.59 18.23 16.00
C ALA A 565 -6.06 18.04 15.91
N HIS A 566 -5.45 18.48 14.81
CA HIS A 566 -4.01 18.35 14.57
C HIS A 566 -3.13 19.04 15.64
N ASN A 567 -3.60 20.13 16.21
CA ASN A 567 -2.91 20.86 17.28
C ASN A 567 -3.16 20.27 18.69
N GLU A 568 -3.95 19.21 18.81
CA GLU A 568 -4.25 18.50 20.06
C GLU A 568 -3.54 17.14 20.12
N MET A 569 -2.32 17.03 19.57
CA MET A 569 -1.56 15.78 19.57
C MET A 569 -0.81 15.54 20.88
N LEU A 570 -0.66 14.27 21.23
CA LEU A 570 0.21 13.81 22.31
C LEU A 570 1.66 13.73 21.82
N LEU A 571 2.58 14.27 22.62
CA LEU A 571 4.02 14.20 22.37
C LEU A 571 4.69 13.24 23.38
N PRO A 572 5.90 12.70 23.08
CA PRO A 572 6.55 11.69 23.92
C PRO A 572 6.74 12.10 25.38
N VAL A 573 7.04 13.37 25.65
CA VAL A 573 7.29 13.89 27.02
C VAL A 573 5.98 14.08 27.80
N GLU A 574 4.90 14.43 27.11
CA GLU A 574 3.57 14.68 27.70
C GLU A 574 2.84 13.38 28.04
N ALA A 575 3.17 12.29 27.35
CA ALA A 575 2.52 10.99 27.57
C ALA A 575 3.02 10.24 28.80
N THR A 576 4.10 10.70 29.44
CA THR A 576 4.67 10.08 30.66
C THR A 576 4.19 10.70 31.96
N ASP A 577 3.44 11.83 31.93
CA ASP A 577 2.89 12.47 33.12
C ASP A 577 1.53 11.86 33.49
N GLU A 578 1.36 11.51 34.78
CA GLU A 578 0.08 11.01 35.34
C GLU A 578 -1.12 11.95 35.08
N ALA A 579 -0.87 13.25 34.90
CA ALA A 579 -1.87 14.24 34.55
C ALA A 579 -2.50 13.99 33.16
N THR A 580 -1.76 13.41 32.22
CA THR A 580 -2.26 13.08 30.87
C THR A 580 -3.19 11.87 30.88
N ALA A 581 -2.95 10.90 31.75
CA ALA A 581 -3.84 9.75 31.94
C ALA A 581 -5.22 10.18 32.47
N SER A 582 -5.27 11.24 33.31
CA SER A 582 -6.53 11.74 33.86
C SER A 582 -7.34 12.59 32.87
N ALA A 583 -6.69 13.28 31.93
CA ALA A 583 -7.37 14.09 30.91
C ALA A 583 -8.17 13.25 29.89
N PHE A 584 -7.81 11.97 29.72
CA PHE A 584 -8.50 11.03 28.82
C PHE A 584 -9.60 10.20 29.48
N ALA A 585 -9.66 10.18 30.83
CA ALA A 585 -10.69 9.42 31.56
C ALA A 585 -12.13 9.91 31.34
N GLY A 586 -12.34 11.08 30.74
CA GLY A 586 -13.64 11.68 30.45
C GLY A 586 -14.12 11.64 29.01
N GLY A 587 -13.31 11.16 28.07
CA GLY A 587 -13.67 11.12 26.64
C GLY A 587 -14.42 9.85 26.26
N LYS A 588 -15.71 9.94 25.89
CA LYS A 588 -16.37 8.88 25.14
C LYS A 588 -15.62 8.67 23.83
N ALA A 589 -14.97 7.49 23.69
CA ALA A 589 -14.41 7.07 22.41
C ALA A 589 -15.55 7.01 21.38
N LEU A 590 -15.51 7.88 20.39
CA LEU A 590 -16.24 7.68 19.14
C LEU A 590 -15.40 6.75 18.28
N VAL A 591 -15.90 5.55 18.06
CA VAL A 591 -15.37 4.61 17.09
C VAL A 591 -15.69 5.13 15.70
#